data_236daeb3e9e1fb27ac3ebef030daed9e
#
_entry.id   236daeb3e9e1fb27ac3ebef030daed9e
#
_cell.length_a   1.000
_cell.length_b   1.000
_cell.length_c   1.000
_cell.angle_alpha   90.00
_cell.angle_beta   90.00
_cell.angle_gamma   90.00
#
_symmetry.space_group_name_H-M   'P 1'
#
loop_
_entity.id
_entity.type
_entity.pdbx_description
1 polymer ?
#
loop_
_entity_poly.entity_id
_entity_poly.type
_entity_poly.pdbx_seq_one_letter_code
_entity_poly.pdbx_strand_id
1 'polypeptide(L)'
;IEILRNFYGDNMYINTAEEIAGIPISWPGSNLDIGSSGDKVEQLQEQLNAIRQGYPALPAVTVDGIYGEGTQRAVRDFQRIFSLPVTGIVDYPTWYKIQEIYVGVTRIAELV
;
A
#
# COMPACT_ATOMS: atom_id res chain seq x y z
N ILE A 1 -3.32 -5.70 -24.45
CA ILE A 1 -3.23 -5.27 -24.15
C ILE A 1 -3.22 -4.84 -23.89
N GLU A 2 -3.08 -4.91 -24.07
CA GLU A 2 -2.86 -4.28 -23.66
C GLU A 2 -3.04 -4.01 -22.97
N ILE A 3 -3.10 -4.24 -23.21
CA ILE A 3 -3.03 -3.97 -22.43
C ILE A 3 -2.91 -4.14 -21.73
N LEU A 4 -2.69 -4.56 -21.91
CA LEU A 4 -2.38 -4.65 -21.16
C LEU A 4 -1.61 -4.84 -21.05
N ARG A 5 -1.11 -4.96 -21.77
CA ARG A 5 -0.33 -4.91 -21.71
C ARG A 5 -0.05 -4.25 -21.59
N ASN A 6 0.05 -4.25 -21.59
CA ASN A 6 0.15 -3.49 -21.41
C ASN A 6 0.30 -2.91 -20.93
N PHE A 7 0.47 -2.96 -21.33
CA PHE A 7 0.49 -2.36 -20.83
C PHE A 7 1.02 -2.35 -20.41
N TYR A 8 1.60 -2.71 -20.77
CA TYR A 8 2.02 -2.65 -20.45
C TYR A 8 2.75 -3.13 -20.39
N GLY A 9 3.02 -3.54 -20.73
CA GLY A 9 3.52 -4.04 -20.86
C GLY A 9 4.17 -4.43 -20.64
N ASP A 10 4.66 -4.69 -21.09
CA ASP A 10 5.07 -4.87 -20.97
C ASP A 10 5.78 -4.69 -20.44
N ASN A 11 6.12 -4.72 -20.62
CA ASN A 11 6.50 -4.41 -20.25
C ASN A 11 7.01 -4.34 -19.77
N MET A 12 7.31 -4.58 -20.15
CA MET A 12 7.52 -4.62 -19.79
C MET A 12 7.91 -4.86 -19.22
N TYR A 13 8.33 -5.43 -18.93
CA TYR A 13 8.41 -5.71 -18.31
C TYR A 13 9.02 -5.80 -17.47
N ILE A 14 9.58 -5.83 -17.46
CA ILE A 14 9.76 -5.87 -16.64
C ILE A 14 9.68 -6.07 -15.70
N ASN A 15 9.53 -6.36 -15.06
CA ASN A 15 9.19 -6.60 -14.36
C ASN A 15 8.47 -6.47 -14.13
N THR A 16 8.09 -6.80 -14.16
CA THR A 16 7.30 -6.98 -13.88
C THR A 16 5.82 -7.22 -13.86
N ALA A 17 5.15 -8.33 -13.28
CA ALA A 17 3.75 -8.59 -13.05
C ALA A 17 3.07 -7.44 -12.33
N GLU A 18 3.76 -6.82 -11.44
CA GLU A 18 3.24 -5.68 -10.68
C GLU A 18 2.93 -4.49 -11.57
N GLU A 19 3.81 -4.19 -12.49
CA GLU A 19 3.55 -3.10 -13.42
C GLU A 19 2.38 -3.41 -14.32
N ILE A 20 2.30 -4.65 -14.77
CA ILE A 20 1.22 -5.06 -15.66
C ILE A 20 -0.12 -4.96 -14.94
N ALA A 21 -0.13 -5.29 -13.65
CA ALA A 21 -1.33 -5.20 -12.84
C ALA A 21 -1.68 -3.77 -12.42
N GLY A 22 -0.80 -2.81 -12.70
CA GLY A 22 -1.03 -1.42 -12.32
C GLY A 22 -0.60 -1.11 -10.90
N ILE A 23 0.18 -1.97 -10.28
CA ILE A 23 0.65 -1.80 -8.91
C ILE A 23 2.09 -1.30 -8.95
N PRO A 24 2.38 -0.15 -8.35
CA PRO A 24 3.73 0.41 -8.42
C PRO A 24 4.77 -0.52 -7.79
N ILE A 25 5.93 -0.59 -8.43
CA ILE A 25 7.06 -1.33 -7.87
C ILE A 25 7.77 -0.39 -6.91
N SER A 26 7.33 -0.42 -5.66
CA SER A 26 7.81 0.55 -4.67
C SER A 26 8.22 -0.10 -3.36
N TRP A 27 8.34 -1.44 -3.35
CA TRP A 27 8.70 -2.16 -2.13
C TRP A 27 10.01 -1.62 -1.56
N PRO A 28 10.03 -1.29 -0.24
CA PRO A 28 11.22 -0.69 0.38
C PRO A 28 12.45 -1.60 0.42
N GLY A 29 12.28 -2.89 0.18
CA GLY A 29 13.38 -3.84 0.23
C GLY A 29 13.51 -4.55 1.57
N SER A 30 12.77 -4.12 2.57
CA SER A 30 12.76 -4.75 3.88
C SER A 30 11.47 -4.37 4.59
N ASN A 31 11.15 -5.09 5.67
CA ASN A 31 9.94 -4.82 6.43
C ASN A 31 9.99 -3.45 7.10
N LEU A 32 8.82 -2.84 7.24
CA LEU A 32 8.66 -1.61 8.03
C LEU A 32 7.99 -1.98 9.34
N ASP A 33 8.47 -1.42 10.43
CA ASP A 33 7.99 -1.73 11.77
C ASP A 33 8.27 -0.54 12.68
N ILE A 34 7.87 -0.63 13.93
CA ILE A 34 8.16 0.39 14.93
C ILE A 34 9.65 0.76 14.85
N GLY A 35 9.91 2.04 14.74
CA GLY A 35 11.27 2.56 14.63
C GLY A 35 11.73 2.81 13.21
N SER A 36 11.03 2.28 12.21
CA SER A 36 11.35 2.63 10.82
C SER A 36 11.02 4.09 10.56
N SER A 37 11.76 4.72 9.65
CA SER A 37 11.51 6.11 9.30
C SER A 37 11.96 6.35 7.87
N GLY A 38 11.50 7.47 7.31
CA GLY A 38 11.90 7.90 5.99
C GLY A 38 10.75 7.95 5.00
N ASP A 39 11.11 8.07 3.72
CA ASP A 39 10.15 8.30 2.65
C ASP A 39 9.16 7.16 2.49
N LYS A 40 9.60 5.92 2.70
CA LYS A 40 8.69 4.78 2.54
C LYS A 40 7.67 4.72 3.65
N VAL A 41 8.03 5.14 4.87
CA VAL A 41 7.07 5.23 5.95
C VAL A 41 6.08 6.34 5.67
N GLU A 42 6.55 7.48 5.16
CA GLU A 42 5.66 8.57 4.80
C GLU A 42 4.68 8.13 3.71
N GLN A 43 5.17 7.44 2.69
CA GLN A 43 4.33 6.90 1.63
C GLN A 43 3.26 5.95 2.19
N LEU A 44 3.67 5.07 3.09
CA LEU A 44 2.75 4.14 3.75
C LEU A 44 1.63 4.91 4.46
N GLN A 45 2.01 5.93 5.22
CA GLN A 45 1.04 6.72 5.98
C GLN A 45 0.06 7.44 5.06
N GLU A 46 0.57 8.03 3.99
CA GLU A 46 -0.29 8.70 3.02
C GLU A 46 -1.25 7.73 2.36
N GLN A 47 -0.76 6.55 2.01
CA GLN A 47 -1.60 5.56 1.35
C GLN A 47 -2.66 5.00 2.29
N LEU A 48 -2.33 4.76 3.55
CA LEU A 48 -3.32 4.31 4.53
C LEU A 48 -4.43 5.35 4.70
N ASN A 49 -4.07 6.63 4.76
CA ASN A 49 -5.07 7.68 4.86
C ASN A 49 -5.95 7.75 3.63
N ALA A 50 -5.38 7.53 2.45
CA ALA A 50 -6.18 7.51 1.21
C ALA A 50 -7.13 6.31 1.20
N ILE A 51 -6.66 5.15 1.62
CA ILE A 51 -7.48 3.93 1.68
C ILE A 51 -8.63 4.13 2.66
N ARG A 52 -8.41 4.89 3.72
CA ARG A 52 -9.41 5.16 4.72
C ARG A 52 -10.69 5.78 4.13
N GLN A 53 -10.56 6.48 3.01
CA GLN A 53 -11.73 7.07 2.38
C GLN A 53 -12.73 6.02 1.91
N GLY A 54 -12.24 4.87 1.48
CA GLY A 54 -13.10 3.75 1.08
C GLY A 54 -13.34 2.75 2.20
N TYR A 55 -12.56 2.83 3.28
CA TYR A 55 -12.62 1.89 4.39
C TYR A 55 -12.51 2.67 5.70
N PRO A 56 -13.60 3.36 6.10
CA PRO A 56 -13.54 4.28 7.24
C PRO A 56 -13.25 3.61 8.58
N ALA A 57 -13.28 2.28 8.65
CA ALA A 57 -12.87 1.58 9.88
C ALA A 57 -11.38 1.73 10.17
N LEU A 58 -10.58 2.11 9.16
CA LEU A 58 -9.16 2.38 9.39
C LEU A 58 -9.01 3.69 10.16
N PRO A 59 -8.13 3.72 11.17
CA PRO A 59 -7.86 4.98 11.87
C PRO A 59 -7.01 5.90 10.99
N ALA A 60 -7.17 7.20 11.17
CA ALA A 60 -6.30 8.17 10.53
C ALA A 60 -4.90 8.09 11.15
N VAL A 61 -3.87 8.30 10.35
CA VAL A 61 -2.50 8.32 10.84
C VAL A 61 -1.86 9.66 10.52
N THR A 62 -0.93 10.07 11.39
CA THR A 62 -0.13 11.26 11.15
C THR A 62 0.92 10.94 10.09
N VAL A 63 1.01 11.80 9.07
CA VAL A 63 1.99 11.61 8.00
C VAL A 63 3.27 12.35 8.41
N ASP A 64 4.17 11.65 9.09
CA ASP A 64 5.39 12.26 9.60
C ASP A 64 6.63 11.45 9.25
N GLY A 65 6.48 10.34 8.53
CA GLY A 65 7.62 9.51 8.14
C GLY A 65 8.21 8.70 9.27
N ILE A 66 7.50 8.59 10.40
CA ILE A 66 7.97 7.84 11.57
C ILE A 66 6.96 6.75 11.88
N TYR A 67 7.42 5.50 11.92
CA TYR A 67 6.57 4.36 12.19
C TYR A 67 6.44 4.22 13.71
N GLY A 68 5.42 4.86 14.25
CA GLY A 68 5.12 4.80 15.68
C GLY A 68 3.90 3.94 15.94
N GLU A 69 3.37 4.06 17.15
CA GLU A 69 2.24 3.22 17.58
C GLU A 69 0.99 3.48 16.76
N GLY A 70 0.74 4.72 16.36
CA GLY A 70 -0.43 5.03 15.54
C GLY A 70 -0.37 4.35 14.18
N THR A 71 0.80 4.38 13.57
CA THR A 71 1.00 3.70 12.29
C THR A 71 0.84 2.19 12.46
N GLN A 72 1.42 1.64 13.54
CA GLN A 72 1.31 0.22 13.80
C GLN A 72 -0.15 -0.22 13.98
N ARG A 73 -0.93 0.59 14.71
CA ARG A 73 -2.35 0.28 14.91
C ARG A 73 -3.09 0.25 13.58
N ALA A 74 -2.81 1.24 12.73
CA ALA A 74 -3.46 1.29 11.42
C ALA A 74 -3.07 0.10 10.56
N VAL A 75 -1.81 -0.32 10.62
CA VAL A 75 -1.36 -1.50 9.88
C VAL A 75 -2.06 -2.75 10.38
N ARG A 76 -2.20 -2.90 11.69
CA ARG A 76 -2.93 -4.04 12.24
C ARG A 76 -4.38 -4.06 11.77
N ASP A 77 -5.04 -2.92 11.82
CA ASP A 77 -6.43 -2.85 11.38
C ASP A 77 -6.55 -3.13 9.89
N PHE A 78 -5.61 -2.64 9.09
CA PHE A 78 -5.58 -2.95 7.67
C PHE A 78 -5.45 -4.47 7.46
N GLN A 79 -4.51 -5.08 8.16
CA GLN A 79 -4.31 -6.52 8.04
C GLN A 79 -5.57 -7.30 8.42
N ARG A 80 -6.25 -6.85 9.47
CA ARG A 80 -7.48 -7.52 9.90
C ARG A 80 -8.57 -7.38 8.85
N ILE A 81 -8.75 -6.17 8.31
CA ILE A 81 -9.81 -5.92 7.34
C ILE A 81 -9.59 -6.74 6.08
N PHE A 82 -8.35 -6.89 5.66
CA PHE A 82 -8.04 -7.57 4.40
C PHE A 82 -7.54 -9.00 4.59
N SER A 83 -7.79 -9.56 5.78
CA SER A 83 -7.57 -10.99 6.06
C SER A 83 -6.11 -11.42 5.93
N LEU A 84 -5.21 -10.53 6.31
CA LEU A 84 -3.79 -10.84 6.40
C LEU A 84 -3.44 -11.19 7.84
N PRO A 85 -2.35 -11.91 8.08
CA PRO A 85 -1.89 -12.11 9.46
C PRO A 85 -1.70 -10.77 10.15
N VAL A 86 -2.25 -10.63 11.36
CA VAL A 86 -2.24 -9.36 12.08
C VAL A 86 -0.98 -9.28 12.91
N THR A 87 0.06 -8.69 12.35
CA THR A 87 1.38 -8.60 12.98
C THR A 87 1.75 -7.18 13.37
N GLY A 88 1.17 -6.19 12.68
CA GLY A 88 1.58 -4.81 12.85
C GLY A 88 2.88 -4.48 12.13
N ILE A 89 3.38 -5.39 11.33
CA ILE A 89 4.61 -5.23 10.57
C ILE A 89 4.25 -5.23 9.09
N VAL A 90 4.81 -4.29 8.34
CA VAL A 90 4.58 -4.24 6.90
C VAL A 90 5.66 -5.09 6.24
N ASP A 91 5.31 -6.35 6.00
CA ASP A 91 6.12 -7.25 5.19
C ASP A 91 5.70 -7.12 3.73
N TYR A 92 6.33 -7.90 2.84
CA TYR A 92 6.03 -7.77 1.42
C TYR A 92 4.55 -8.03 1.11
N PRO A 93 3.92 -9.11 1.61
CA PRO A 93 2.49 -9.30 1.31
C PRO A 93 1.61 -8.16 1.80
N THR A 94 1.92 -7.57 2.95
CA THR A 94 1.15 -6.44 3.46
C THR A 94 1.36 -5.21 2.58
N TRP A 95 2.62 -4.92 2.20
CA TRP A 95 2.91 -3.80 1.31
C TRP A 95 2.18 -3.96 -0.02
N TYR A 96 2.26 -5.16 -0.58
CA TYR A 96 1.62 -5.45 -1.87
C TYR A 96 0.11 -5.22 -1.77
N LYS A 97 -0.52 -5.71 -0.70
CA LYS A 97 -1.96 -5.53 -0.52
C LYS A 97 -2.31 -4.05 -0.37
N ILE A 98 -1.48 -3.30 0.35
CA ILE A 98 -1.71 -1.86 0.50
C ILE A 98 -1.67 -1.18 -0.87
N GLN A 99 -0.68 -1.52 -1.71
CA GLN A 99 -0.59 -0.93 -3.05
C GLN A 99 -1.83 -1.29 -3.88
N GLU A 100 -2.24 -2.54 -3.81
CA GLU A 100 -3.41 -3.00 -4.56
C GLU A 100 -4.67 -2.24 -4.17
N ILE A 101 -4.92 -2.12 -2.87
CA ILE A 101 -6.12 -1.44 -2.38
C ILE A 101 -6.03 0.06 -2.67
N TYR A 102 -4.84 0.65 -2.49
CA TYR A 102 -4.63 2.07 -2.76
C TYR A 102 -4.95 2.41 -4.22
N VAL A 103 -4.46 1.61 -5.15
CA VAL A 103 -4.74 1.83 -6.57
C VAL A 103 -6.25 1.72 -6.83
N GLY A 104 -6.90 0.72 -6.23
CA GLY A 104 -8.33 0.54 -6.41
C GLY A 104 -9.14 1.72 -5.90
N VAL A 105 -8.82 2.20 -4.69
CA VAL A 105 -9.57 3.30 -4.08
C VAL A 105 -9.37 4.60 -4.86
N THR A 106 -8.13 4.91 -5.22
CA THR A 106 -7.85 6.17 -5.93
C THR A 106 -8.38 6.13 -7.35
N ARG A 107 -8.37 4.96 -7.98
CA ARG A 107 -8.92 4.83 -9.32
C ARG A 107 -10.44 5.02 -9.32
N ILE A 108 -11.12 4.48 -8.32
CA ILE A 108 -12.55 4.68 -8.18
C ILE A 108 -12.86 6.16 -7.99
N ALA A 109 -12.05 6.86 -7.18
CA ALA A 109 -12.24 8.28 -6.96
C ALA A 109 -12.08 9.07 -8.26
N GLU A 110 -11.17 8.66 -9.13
CA GLU A 110 -10.99 9.33 -10.42
C GLU A 110 -12.19 9.18 -11.33
N LEU A 111 -12.89 8.05 -11.24
CA LEU A 111 -14.01 7.78 -12.12
C LEU A 111 -15.30 8.46 -11.66
N VAL A 112 -15.33 8.97 -10.47
CA VAL A 112 -16.49 9.64 -9.91
C VAL A 112 -16.34 11.15 -10.05
#